data_996b4e7bc5ab3285ec39325bff196a68
#
_entry.id   996b4e7bc5ab3285ec39325bff196a68
#
_cell.length_a   1.000
_cell.length_b   1.000
_cell.length_c   1.000
_cell.angle_alpha   90.00
_cell.angle_beta   90.00
_cell.angle_gamma   90.00
#
_symmetry.space_group_name_H-M   'P 1'
#
loop_
_entity.id
_entity.type
_entity.pdbx_description
1 polymer ?
#
loop_
_entity_poly.entity_id
_entity_poly.type
_entity_poly.pdbx_seq_one_letter_code
_entity_poly.pdbx_strand_id
1 'polypeptide(L)'
;MGTEPDVVLARLEGILAEFPQASMEVQQWHSTPPNVCAHDHPMVDFIADNAQAIVGRRPVAVPSIGSTDCRYWRRSGVPAYVYGPAPGRMAMSNESVDLDEFIAVAKVHAAAGWDYLNGAA
;
A
#
# COMPACT_ATOMS: atom_id res chain seq x y z
N MET A 1 -14.29 4.69 -0.44
CA MET A 1 -13.77 4.16 -1.71
C MET A 1 -13.46 2.68 -1.47
N GLY A 2 -13.99 1.81 -2.32
CA GLY A 2 -13.89 0.36 -2.18
C GLY A 2 -15.24 -0.29 -1.85
N THR A 3 -15.34 -1.60 -2.08
CA THR A 3 -16.54 -2.38 -1.81
C THR A 3 -16.34 -3.18 -0.53
N GLU A 4 -17.32 -3.14 0.37
CA GLU A 4 -17.25 -3.94 1.59
C GLU A 4 -17.25 -5.45 1.28
N PRO A 5 -16.52 -6.26 2.05
CA PRO A 5 -16.43 -7.70 1.81
C PRO A 5 -17.78 -8.41 1.72
N ASP A 6 -18.71 -8.06 2.58
CA ASP A 6 -20.04 -8.69 2.60
C ASP A 6 -20.84 -8.46 1.31
N VAL A 7 -20.67 -7.29 0.67
CA VAL A 7 -21.30 -6.99 -0.62
C VAL A 7 -20.72 -7.87 -1.73
N VAL A 8 -19.41 -8.11 -1.69
CA VAL A 8 -18.75 -9.00 -2.65
C VAL A 8 -19.19 -10.44 -2.45
N LEU A 9 -19.25 -10.88 -1.19
CA LEU A 9 -19.68 -12.25 -0.84
C LEU A 9 -21.11 -12.52 -1.29
N ALA A 10 -22.05 -11.63 -0.98
CA ALA A 10 -23.44 -11.77 -1.41
C ALA A 10 -23.57 -11.86 -2.94
N ARG A 11 -22.76 -11.10 -3.69
CA ARG A 11 -22.75 -11.19 -5.15
C ARG A 11 -22.18 -12.51 -5.65
N LEU A 12 -21.11 -13.01 -5.02
CA LEU A 12 -20.53 -14.31 -5.37
C LEU A 12 -21.49 -15.47 -5.05
N GLU A 13 -22.18 -15.44 -3.91
CA GLU A 13 -23.21 -16.40 -3.54
C GLU A 13 -24.34 -16.43 -4.56
N GLY A 14 -24.79 -15.24 -5.02
CA GLY A 14 -25.80 -15.16 -6.06
C GLY A 14 -25.36 -15.80 -7.39
N ILE A 15 -24.10 -15.65 -7.77
CA ILE A 15 -23.54 -16.30 -8.97
C ILE A 15 -23.45 -17.82 -8.76
N LEU A 16 -22.96 -18.26 -7.60
CA LEU A 16 -22.79 -19.69 -7.29
C LEU A 16 -24.10 -20.44 -7.22
N ALA A 17 -25.21 -19.78 -6.91
CA ALA A 17 -26.53 -20.40 -6.91
C ALA A 17 -26.95 -20.99 -8.28
N GLU A 18 -26.35 -20.51 -9.36
CA GLU A 18 -26.53 -21.02 -10.71
C GLU A 18 -25.69 -22.29 -11.00
N PHE A 19 -24.76 -22.62 -10.11
CA PHE A 19 -23.79 -23.72 -10.28
C PHE A 19 -23.82 -24.68 -9.09
N PRO A 20 -24.80 -25.61 -8.99
CA PRO A 20 -25.00 -26.48 -7.81
C PRO A 20 -23.81 -27.39 -7.48
N GLN A 21 -22.89 -27.59 -8.43
CA GLN A 21 -21.66 -28.37 -8.23
C GLN A 21 -20.50 -27.54 -7.65
N ALA A 22 -20.65 -26.21 -7.52
CA ALA A 22 -19.62 -25.33 -6.98
C ALA A 22 -19.95 -24.89 -5.54
N SER A 23 -18.93 -24.72 -4.74
CA SER A 23 -19.07 -24.19 -3.39
C SER A 23 -17.98 -23.15 -3.12
N MET A 24 -18.23 -22.24 -2.19
CA MET A 24 -17.29 -21.22 -1.76
C MET A 24 -17.06 -21.35 -0.25
N GLU A 25 -15.80 -21.33 0.14
CA GLU A 25 -15.39 -21.19 1.54
C GLU A 25 -14.74 -19.84 1.77
N VAL A 26 -15.24 -19.09 2.75
CA VAL A 26 -14.75 -17.76 3.08
C VAL A 26 -13.63 -17.86 4.12
N GLN A 27 -12.43 -17.48 3.74
CA GLN A 27 -11.28 -17.38 4.65
C GLN A 27 -11.28 -16.01 5.35
N GLN A 28 -12.15 -15.83 6.34
CA GLN A 28 -12.39 -14.55 7.00
C GLN A 28 -11.16 -13.91 7.63
N TRP A 29 -10.18 -14.70 8.06
CA TRP A 29 -8.95 -14.19 8.68
C TRP A 29 -8.04 -13.44 7.68
N HIS A 30 -8.25 -13.61 6.38
CA HIS A 30 -7.56 -12.86 5.33
C HIS A 30 -8.34 -11.65 4.80
N SER A 31 -9.63 -11.58 5.12
CA SER A 31 -10.50 -10.54 4.60
C SER A 31 -10.42 -9.29 5.50
N THR A 32 -10.02 -8.18 4.93
CA THR A 32 -10.03 -6.89 5.61
C THR A 32 -10.73 -5.86 4.73
N PRO A 33 -11.54 -4.97 5.33
CA PRO A 33 -12.16 -3.88 4.58
C PRO A 33 -11.10 -3.03 3.87
N PRO A 34 -11.42 -2.46 2.71
CA PRO A 34 -10.53 -1.53 2.05
C PRO A 34 -10.24 -0.32 2.95
N ASN A 35 -9.01 0.16 2.88
CA ASN A 35 -8.57 1.30 3.67
C ASN A 35 -7.64 2.19 2.85
N VAL A 36 -7.73 3.48 3.06
CA VAL A 36 -6.91 4.48 2.40
C VAL A 36 -6.61 5.62 3.36
N CYS A 37 -5.43 6.22 3.26
CA CYS A 37 -5.10 7.47 3.95
C CYS A 37 -5.32 8.66 3.01
N ALA A 38 -5.48 9.84 3.61
CA ALA A 38 -5.53 11.10 2.90
C ALA A 38 -4.23 11.31 2.09
N HIS A 39 -4.36 11.63 0.82
CA HIS A 39 -3.22 11.84 -0.07
C HIS A 39 -2.51 13.18 0.14
N ASP A 40 -3.14 14.10 0.86
CA ASP A 40 -2.67 15.44 1.23
C ASP A 40 -2.10 15.50 2.66
N HIS A 41 -1.82 14.35 3.25
CA HIS A 41 -1.19 14.30 4.57
C HIS A 41 0.29 14.75 4.47
N PRO A 42 0.81 15.58 5.40
CA PRO A 42 2.17 16.13 5.33
C PRO A 42 3.28 15.11 5.09
N MET A 43 3.16 13.89 5.63
CA MET A 43 4.14 12.82 5.40
C MET A 43 4.30 12.47 3.91
N VAL A 44 3.26 12.65 3.10
CA VAL A 44 3.33 12.40 1.65
C VAL A 44 4.26 13.40 0.98
N ASP A 45 4.18 14.67 1.39
CA ASP A 45 5.07 15.72 0.87
C ASP A 45 6.51 15.52 1.33
N PHE A 46 6.75 15.19 2.59
CA PHE A 46 8.09 14.87 3.08
C PHE A 46 8.74 13.72 2.32
N ILE A 47 7.99 12.63 2.05
CA ILE A 47 8.49 11.53 1.23
C ILE A 47 8.78 12.02 -0.21
N ALA A 48 7.87 12.76 -0.80
CA ALA A 48 7.98 13.22 -2.19
C ALA A 48 9.15 14.20 -2.39
N ASP A 49 9.35 15.13 -1.47
CA ASP A 49 10.44 16.10 -1.53
C ASP A 49 11.81 15.44 -1.34
N ASN A 50 11.93 14.54 -0.37
CA ASN A 50 13.16 13.80 -0.17
C ASN A 50 13.45 12.81 -1.32
N ALA A 51 12.43 12.20 -1.91
CA ALA A 51 12.60 11.40 -3.13
C ALA A 51 13.08 12.27 -4.31
N GLN A 52 12.52 13.46 -4.48
CA GLN A 52 13.01 14.41 -5.50
C GLN A 52 14.47 14.76 -5.28
N ALA A 53 14.88 15.03 -4.04
CA ALA A 53 16.25 15.42 -3.71
C ALA A 53 17.26 14.27 -3.90
N ILE A 54 16.88 13.04 -3.55
CA ILE A 54 17.78 11.87 -3.51
C ILE A 54 17.77 11.11 -4.83
N VAL A 55 16.58 10.92 -5.43
CA VAL A 55 16.37 10.10 -6.63
C VAL A 55 16.23 10.94 -7.90
N GLY A 56 16.01 12.26 -7.77
CA GLY A 56 15.80 13.18 -8.88
C GLY A 56 14.39 13.13 -9.48
N ARG A 57 13.45 12.42 -8.87
CA ARG A 57 12.06 12.34 -9.31
C ARG A 57 11.11 12.47 -8.12
N ARG A 58 10.11 13.37 -8.26
CA ARG A 58 9.04 13.52 -7.27
C ARG A 58 7.96 12.45 -7.53
N PRO A 59 7.73 11.51 -6.63
CA PRO A 59 6.65 10.54 -6.78
C PRO A 59 5.28 11.22 -6.59
N VAL A 60 4.25 10.61 -7.17
CA VAL A 60 2.85 11.00 -6.98
C VAL A 60 2.16 9.93 -6.15
N ALA A 61 1.40 10.36 -5.15
CA ALA A 61 0.61 9.46 -4.35
C ALA A 61 -0.53 8.84 -5.19
N VAL A 62 -0.59 7.52 -5.21
CA VAL A 62 -1.63 6.78 -5.92
C VAL A 62 -2.24 5.72 -4.99
N PRO A 63 -3.53 5.41 -5.12
CA PRO A 63 -4.10 4.27 -4.42
C PRO A 63 -3.47 2.97 -4.94
N SER A 64 -3.03 2.12 -4.03
CA SER A 64 -2.55 0.78 -4.37
C SER A 64 -3.67 -0.23 -4.24
N ILE A 65 -3.79 -1.13 -5.21
CA ILE A 65 -4.70 -2.27 -5.15
C ILE A 65 -4.08 -3.47 -4.41
N GLY A 66 -2.78 -3.39 -4.08
CA GLY A 66 -2.08 -4.43 -3.34
C GLY A 66 -2.38 -4.41 -1.84
N SER A 67 -2.22 -5.56 -1.19
CA SER A 67 -2.30 -5.67 0.26
C SER A 67 -0.95 -5.34 0.90
N THR A 68 -0.97 -4.59 1.99
CA THR A 68 0.22 -4.22 2.78
C THR A 68 -0.11 -4.16 4.26
N ASP A 69 0.89 -4.37 5.12
CA ASP A 69 0.73 -4.30 6.57
C ASP A 69 0.44 -2.88 7.09
N CYS A 70 0.58 -1.86 6.25
CA CYS A 70 0.06 -0.52 6.52
C CYS A 70 -1.43 -0.52 6.88
N ARG A 71 -2.19 -1.52 6.44
CA ARG A 71 -3.62 -1.67 6.80
C ARG A 71 -3.85 -1.75 8.31
N TYR A 72 -2.95 -2.37 9.06
CA TYR A 72 -3.08 -2.50 10.51
C TYR A 72 -2.93 -1.14 11.20
N TRP A 73 -1.95 -0.35 10.79
CA TRP A 73 -1.76 1.01 11.29
C TRP A 73 -2.94 1.91 10.97
N ARG A 74 -3.42 1.88 9.72
CA ARG A 74 -4.58 2.66 9.28
C ARG A 74 -5.84 2.30 10.05
N ARG A 75 -6.07 1.02 10.32
CA ARG A 75 -7.21 0.56 11.13
C ARG A 75 -7.12 1.02 12.59
N SER A 76 -5.94 1.27 13.09
CA SER A 76 -5.69 1.85 14.42
C SER A 76 -5.70 3.39 14.40
N GLY A 77 -6.11 4.00 13.30
CA GLY A 77 -6.16 5.47 13.17
C GLY A 77 -4.81 6.14 12.92
N VAL A 78 -3.77 5.35 12.64
CA VAL A 78 -2.43 5.87 12.35
C VAL A 78 -2.24 5.96 10.84
N PRO A 79 -1.97 7.15 10.28
CA PRO A 79 -1.63 7.30 8.87
C PRO A 79 -0.41 6.48 8.49
N ALA A 80 -0.51 5.71 7.41
CA ALA A 80 0.59 4.87 6.94
C ALA A 80 0.62 4.82 5.41
N TYR A 81 1.79 5.11 4.86
CA TYR A 81 2.04 5.22 3.42
C TYR A 81 3.13 4.22 3.02
N VAL A 82 3.10 3.83 1.75
CA VAL A 82 4.09 2.91 1.19
C VAL A 82 4.94 3.69 0.18
N TYR A 83 6.23 3.64 0.37
CA TYR A 83 7.22 4.07 -0.60
C TYR A 83 8.31 3.01 -0.66
N GLY A 84 8.63 2.51 -1.83
CA GLY A 84 9.58 1.41 -1.99
C GLY A 84 10.18 1.36 -3.39
N PRO A 85 11.07 0.39 -3.65
CA PRO A 85 11.67 0.18 -4.95
C PRO A 85 10.63 -0.25 -5.99
N ALA A 86 10.97 -0.10 -7.26
CA ALA A 86 10.11 -0.53 -8.35
C ALA A 86 9.83 -2.04 -8.31
N PRO A 87 8.55 -2.46 -8.42
CA PRO A 87 8.16 -3.87 -8.23
C PRO A 87 8.43 -4.73 -9.48
N GLY A 88 9.60 -4.59 -10.10
CA GLY A 88 9.89 -5.21 -11.39
C GLY A 88 9.85 -6.74 -11.40
N ARG A 89 10.10 -7.38 -10.26
CA ARG A 89 10.16 -8.84 -10.13
C ARG A 89 9.44 -9.38 -8.90
N MET A 90 8.53 -8.60 -8.31
CA MET A 90 7.78 -9.00 -7.13
C MET A 90 6.96 -10.27 -7.39
N ALA A 91 7.06 -11.24 -6.47
CA ALA A 91 6.38 -12.54 -6.52
C ALA A 91 6.74 -13.41 -7.76
N MET A 92 7.90 -13.20 -8.36
CA MET A 92 8.43 -14.01 -9.46
C MET A 92 9.61 -14.87 -9.02
N SER A 93 9.96 -15.88 -9.83
CA SER A 93 11.22 -16.62 -9.64
C SER A 93 12.41 -15.67 -9.71
N ASN A 94 13.37 -15.85 -8.81
CA ASN A 94 14.53 -14.96 -8.66
C ASN A 94 14.12 -13.51 -8.36
N GLU A 95 13.16 -13.32 -7.48
CA GLU A 95 12.78 -12.00 -6.98
C GLU A 95 14.02 -11.24 -6.51
N SER A 96 14.15 -10.03 -6.99
CA SER A 96 15.34 -9.20 -6.72
C SER A 96 14.99 -7.73 -6.80
N VAL A 97 15.81 -6.93 -6.13
CA VAL A 97 15.77 -5.48 -6.16
C VAL A 97 17.14 -4.95 -6.58
N ASP A 98 17.18 -3.85 -7.28
CA ASP A 98 18.42 -3.12 -7.55
C ASP A 98 18.99 -2.55 -6.24
N LEU A 99 20.27 -2.77 -5.98
CA LEU A 99 20.91 -2.38 -4.73
C LEU A 99 20.97 -0.85 -4.57
N ASP A 100 21.24 -0.12 -5.64
CA ASP A 100 21.31 1.35 -5.58
C ASP A 100 19.93 1.93 -5.34
N GLU A 101 18.88 1.36 -5.94
CA GLU A 101 17.50 1.73 -5.68
C GLU A 101 17.10 1.42 -4.23
N PHE A 102 17.45 0.26 -3.70
CA PHE A 102 17.21 -0.10 -2.30
C PHE A 102 17.85 0.88 -1.32
N ILE A 103 19.12 1.23 -1.56
CA ILE A 103 19.84 2.22 -0.74
C ILE A 103 19.20 3.61 -0.87
N ALA A 104 18.79 4.02 -2.06
CA ALA A 104 18.11 5.29 -2.27
C ALA A 104 16.78 5.37 -1.51
N VAL A 105 15.97 4.31 -1.55
CA VAL A 105 14.71 4.21 -0.78
C VAL A 105 14.98 4.31 0.73
N ALA A 106 15.99 3.63 1.23
CA ALA A 106 16.36 3.72 2.67
C ALA A 106 16.75 5.14 3.07
N LYS A 107 17.50 5.85 2.22
CA LYS A 107 17.85 7.27 2.44
C LYS A 107 16.61 8.16 2.45
N VAL A 108 15.68 7.96 1.52
CA VAL A 108 14.42 8.73 1.47
C VAL A 108 13.61 8.53 2.75
N HIS A 109 13.46 7.29 3.22
CA HIS A 109 12.75 7.01 4.47
C HIS A 109 13.41 7.68 5.68
N ALA A 110 14.74 7.61 5.80
CA ALA A 110 15.47 8.23 6.89
C ALA A 110 15.33 9.76 6.88
N ALA A 111 15.49 10.38 5.72
CA ALA A 111 15.39 11.84 5.58
C ALA A 111 13.95 12.33 5.78
N ALA A 112 12.97 11.70 5.16
CA ALA A 112 11.57 12.05 5.32
C ALA A 112 11.06 11.89 6.76
N GLY A 113 11.51 10.83 7.45
CA GLY A 113 11.20 10.62 8.86
C GLY A 113 11.82 11.70 9.75
N TRP A 114 13.06 12.06 9.47
CA TRP A 114 13.75 13.16 10.18
C TRP A 114 13.03 14.49 9.99
N ASP A 115 12.73 14.85 8.75
CA ASP A 115 12.07 16.12 8.43
C ASP A 115 10.67 16.19 9.05
N TYR A 116 9.90 15.11 8.96
CA TYR A 116 8.57 15.02 9.57
C TYR A 116 8.61 15.21 11.09
N LEU A 117 9.57 14.60 11.78
CA LEU A 117 9.70 14.70 13.23
C LEU A 117 10.22 16.08 13.70
N ASN A 118 10.97 16.78 12.87
CA ASN A 118 11.52 18.09 13.21
C ASN A 118 10.71 19.27 12.64
N GLY A 119 9.59 18.98 11.97
CA GLY A 119 8.72 20.04 11.43
C GLY A 119 9.41 20.87 10.36
N ALA A 120 10.35 20.30 9.62
CA ALA A 120 10.97 20.97 8.48
C ALA A 120 9.90 21.20 7.41
N ALA A 121 9.38 22.42 7.34
CA ALA A 121 8.46 22.91 6.31
C ALA A 121 9.25 23.70 5.29
#